data_8f27c867d6d2b3412136afd550b295df
#
_entry.id   8f27c867d6d2b3412136afd550b295df
#
_cell.length_a   1.000
_cell.length_b   1.000
_cell.length_c   1.000
_cell.angle_alpha   90.00
_cell.angle_beta   90.00
_cell.angle_gamma   90.00
#
_symmetry.space_group_name_H-M   'P 1'
#
loop_
_entity.id
_entity.type
_entity.pdbx_description
1 polymer ?
#
loop_
_entity_poly.entity_id
_entity_poly.type
_entity_poly.pdbx_seq_one_letter_code
_entity_poly.pdbx_strand_id
1 'polypeptide(L)'
;FQAVKSLIERKDVGEIIIATDAGREGELVARWILAKAGNKKPLKRLWISSVTDKAIREGFAHLKNAKEYENLYHAATARAESDWLVGMNATRALTCKYNAQLSCGRVQTPTLAMIAAREEEIRHFTPKPYYGLQLIGKGITFTWKDKKSGSAATFSREKNEEVYKKILGKTAEVT
;
A
#
# COMPACT_ATOMS: atom_id res chain seq x y z
N PHE A 1 20.52 4.35 -24.19
CA PHE A 1 21.66 4.21 -23.28
C PHE A 1 22.85 5.07 -23.74
N GLN A 2 23.28 4.96 -25.01
CA GLN A 2 24.45 5.67 -25.53
C GLN A 2 24.35 7.20 -25.36
N ALA A 3 23.20 7.80 -25.61
CA ALA A 3 22.98 9.24 -25.42
C ALA A 3 23.22 9.67 -23.95
N VAL A 4 22.72 8.89 -22.99
CA VAL A 4 22.94 9.18 -21.57
C VAL A 4 24.42 9.02 -21.21
N LYS A 5 25.06 7.95 -21.68
CA LYS A 5 26.49 7.70 -21.44
C LYS A 5 27.36 8.83 -21.99
N SER A 6 27.15 9.25 -23.23
CA SER A 6 27.90 10.34 -23.83
C SER A 6 27.77 11.67 -23.08
N LEU A 7 26.59 11.96 -22.53
CA LEU A 7 26.37 13.15 -21.70
C LEU A 7 27.12 13.06 -20.36
N ILE A 8 27.13 11.89 -19.73
CA ILE A 8 27.86 11.65 -18.47
C ILE A 8 29.34 11.80 -18.65
N GLU A 9 29.89 11.37 -19.80
CA GLU A 9 31.33 11.39 -20.12
C GLU A 9 31.83 12.79 -20.52
N ARG A 10 31.00 13.77 -20.76
CA ARG A 10 31.38 15.13 -21.14
C ARG A 10 32.30 15.77 -20.10
N LYS A 11 33.36 16.41 -20.52
CA LYS A 11 34.37 17.05 -19.64
C LYS A 11 33.83 18.31 -18.94
N ASP A 12 32.85 18.98 -19.53
CA ASP A 12 32.22 20.19 -19.00
C ASP A 12 31.15 19.89 -17.94
N VAL A 13 30.77 18.61 -17.74
CA VAL A 13 29.85 18.19 -16.68
C VAL A 13 30.63 17.92 -15.39
N GLY A 14 30.42 18.73 -14.36
CA GLY A 14 31.10 18.61 -13.06
C GLY A 14 30.41 17.65 -12.08
N GLU A 15 29.09 17.62 -12.09
CA GLU A 15 28.28 16.77 -11.20
C GLU A 15 27.03 16.28 -11.92
N ILE A 16 26.39 15.24 -11.38
CA ILE A 16 25.16 14.66 -11.90
C ILE A 16 24.07 14.76 -10.84
N ILE A 17 22.91 15.26 -11.23
CA ILE A 17 21.73 15.34 -10.37
C ILE A 17 20.78 14.20 -10.74
N ILE A 18 20.50 13.32 -9.77
CA ILE A 18 19.49 12.28 -9.89
C ILE A 18 18.12 12.93 -9.63
N ALA A 19 17.29 13.03 -10.67
CA ALA A 19 15.96 13.62 -10.64
C ALA A 19 14.83 12.63 -10.97
N THR A 20 15.10 11.33 -10.81
CA THR A 20 14.08 10.28 -10.89
C THR A 20 13.11 10.36 -9.71
N ASP A 21 12.00 9.62 -9.77
CA ASP A 21 10.97 9.62 -8.73
C ASP A 21 11.56 9.51 -7.31
N ALA A 22 10.94 10.24 -6.38
CA ALA A 22 11.31 10.23 -4.97
C ALA A 22 10.81 8.94 -4.30
N GLY A 23 11.52 7.84 -4.54
CA GLY A 23 11.17 6.51 -4.05
C GLY A 23 12.23 5.47 -4.36
N ARG A 24 12.00 4.25 -3.86
CA ARG A 24 12.92 3.11 -4.02
C ARG A 24 13.22 2.79 -5.47
N GLU A 25 12.17 2.74 -6.30
CA GLU A 25 12.32 2.37 -7.72
C GLU A 25 13.08 3.44 -8.50
N GLY A 26 12.79 4.72 -8.26
CA GLY A 26 13.51 5.82 -8.88
C GLY A 26 15.00 5.83 -8.52
N GLU A 27 15.34 5.53 -7.26
CA GLU A 27 16.72 5.43 -6.82
C GLU A 27 17.43 4.23 -7.47
N LEU A 28 16.78 3.07 -7.53
CA LEU A 28 17.31 1.85 -8.14
C LEU A 28 17.63 2.06 -9.62
N VAL A 29 16.68 2.58 -10.38
CA VAL A 29 16.85 2.81 -11.83
C VAL A 29 17.99 3.79 -12.09
N ALA A 30 18.05 4.91 -11.36
CA ALA A 30 19.11 5.89 -11.51
C ALA A 30 20.48 5.28 -11.25
N ARG A 31 20.64 4.52 -10.15
CA ARG A 31 21.91 3.87 -9.79
C ARG A 31 22.35 2.85 -10.82
N TRP A 32 21.42 2.06 -11.34
CA TRP A 32 21.75 1.08 -12.39
C TRP A 32 22.21 1.75 -13.68
N ILE A 33 21.57 2.84 -14.10
CA ILE A 33 21.97 3.61 -15.27
C ILE A 33 23.38 4.17 -15.08
N LEU A 34 23.65 4.79 -13.93
CA LEU A 34 24.93 5.40 -13.62
C LEU A 34 26.07 4.36 -13.49
N ALA A 35 25.80 3.24 -12.84
CA ALA A 35 26.73 2.13 -12.72
C ALA A 35 27.08 1.53 -14.09
N LYS A 36 26.06 1.27 -14.94
CA LYS A 36 26.27 0.76 -16.30
C LYS A 36 26.99 1.76 -17.20
N ALA A 37 26.83 3.07 -16.97
CA ALA A 37 27.57 4.12 -17.69
C ALA A 37 28.98 4.30 -17.18
N GLY A 38 29.38 3.68 -16.07
CA GLY A 38 30.71 3.83 -15.47
C GLY A 38 30.94 5.20 -14.84
N ASN A 39 29.88 5.82 -14.29
CA ASN A 39 30.00 7.15 -13.71
C ASN A 39 30.98 7.22 -12.55
N LYS A 40 31.87 8.24 -12.59
CA LYS A 40 32.81 8.56 -11.51
C LYS A 40 32.62 9.97 -10.95
N LYS A 41 31.66 10.71 -11.48
CA LYS A 41 31.38 12.09 -11.07
C LYS A 41 30.56 12.13 -9.80
N PRO A 42 30.65 13.23 -9.01
CA PRO A 42 29.82 13.45 -7.85
C PRO A 42 28.34 13.40 -8.18
N LEU A 43 27.55 12.84 -7.25
CA LEU A 43 26.11 12.66 -7.41
C LEU A 43 25.37 13.47 -6.36
N LYS A 44 24.35 14.21 -6.80
CA LYS A 44 23.34 14.84 -5.96
C LYS A 44 21.96 14.28 -6.23
N ARG A 45 21.08 14.39 -5.27
CA ARG A 45 19.71 13.89 -5.33
C ARG A 45 18.74 15.05 -5.23
N LEU A 46 17.92 15.21 -6.25
CA LEU A 46 16.70 16.01 -6.19
C LEU A 46 15.58 15.15 -5.62
N TRP A 47 15.07 15.50 -4.44
CA TRP A 47 14.01 14.77 -3.76
C TRP A 47 12.77 15.63 -3.62
N ILE A 48 11.82 15.46 -4.51
CA ILE A 48 10.54 16.19 -4.55
C ILE A 48 9.38 15.21 -4.71
N SER A 49 8.28 15.49 -4.05
CA SER A 49 7.02 14.72 -4.13
C SER A 49 5.96 15.43 -5.00
N SER A 50 6.27 16.60 -5.53
CA SER A 50 5.37 17.40 -6.37
C SER A 50 6.15 18.01 -7.52
N VAL A 51 5.50 18.13 -8.68
CA VAL A 51 6.07 18.72 -9.91
C VAL A 51 5.60 20.15 -10.17
N THR A 52 5.14 20.86 -9.15
CA THR A 52 4.83 22.29 -9.26
C THR A 52 6.13 23.12 -9.38
N ASP A 53 6.07 24.26 -10.07
CA ASP A 53 7.22 25.14 -10.25
C ASP A 53 7.88 25.52 -8.92
N LYS A 54 7.08 25.76 -7.89
CA LYS A 54 7.56 26.07 -6.55
C LYS A 54 8.35 24.89 -5.97
N ALA A 55 7.80 23.67 -6.00
CA ALA A 55 8.46 22.49 -5.46
C ALA A 55 9.77 22.16 -6.20
N ILE A 56 9.80 22.35 -7.52
CA ILE A 56 10.99 22.14 -8.35
C ILE A 56 12.08 23.15 -7.94
N ARG A 57 11.77 24.45 -7.85
CA ARG A 57 12.73 25.49 -7.46
C ARG A 57 13.27 25.26 -6.06
N GLU A 58 12.42 24.95 -5.10
CA GLU A 58 12.81 24.63 -3.72
C GLU A 58 13.68 23.37 -3.68
N GLY A 59 13.34 22.33 -4.45
CA GLY A 59 14.09 21.10 -4.53
C GLY A 59 15.52 21.31 -5.08
N PHE A 60 15.66 22.11 -6.13
CA PHE A 60 16.99 22.46 -6.66
C PHE A 60 17.81 23.35 -5.71
N ALA A 61 17.15 24.20 -4.91
CA ALA A 61 17.82 24.98 -3.88
C ALA A 61 18.34 24.12 -2.70
N HIS A 62 17.75 22.92 -2.50
CA HIS A 62 18.05 22.02 -1.38
C HIS A 62 18.48 20.61 -1.87
N LEU A 63 19.35 20.55 -2.87
CA LEU A 63 19.89 19.29 -3.36
C LEU A 63 20.64 18.53 -2.26
N LYS A 64 20.32 17.27 -2.09
CA LYS A 64 20.93 16.38 -1.08
C LYS A 64 22.10 15.59 -1.68
N ASN A 65 22.99 15.12 -0.80
CA ASN A 65 24.03 14.21 -1.23
C ASN A 65 23.42 12.85 -1.56
N ALA A 66 23.76 12.29 -2.72
CA ALA A 66 23.23 10.97 -3.11
C ALA A 66 23.62 9.84 -2.15
N LYS A 67 24.68 9.98 -1.36
CA LYS A 67 25.09 9.00 -0.33
C LYS A 67 24.05 8.85 0.78
N GLU A 68 23.24 9.87 1.07
CA GLU A 68 22.16 9.78 2.08
C GLU A 68 21.08 8.76 1.68
N TYR A 69 20.99 8.42 0.40
CA TYR A 69 20.01 7.48 -0.16
C TYR A 69 20.58 6.08 -0.44
N GLU A 70 21.78 5.78 0.04
CA GLU A 70 22.44 4.49 -0.22
C GLU A 70 21.68 3.32 0.42
N ASN A 71 21.18 3.49 1.64
CA ASN A 71 20.35 2.49 2.30
C ASN A 71 19.02 2.24 1.56
N LEU A 72 18.45 3.29 0.96
CA LEU A 72 17.25 3.18 0.14
C LEU A 72 17.54 2.37 -1.14
N TYR A 73 18.67 2.61 -1.77
CA TYR A 73 19.15 1.83 -2.92
C TYR A 73 19.36 0.36 -2.56
N HIS A 74 20.04 0.06 -1.45
CA HIS A 74 20.24 -1.32 -0.99
C HIS A 74 18.91 -2.02 -0.69
N ALA A 75 17.95 -1.34 -0.07
CA ALA A 75 16.61 -1.88 0.17
C ALA A 75 15.87 -2.18 -1.15
N ALA A 76 16.00 -1.31 -2.15
CA ALA A 76 15.42 -1.51 -3.47
C ALA A 76 16.05 -2.70 -4.21
N THR A 77 17.38 -2.82 -4.15
CA THR A 77 18.13 -3.94 -4.74
C THR A 77 17.75 -5.26 -4.09
N ALA A 78 17.76 -5.33 -2.76
CA ALA A 78 17.36 -6.54 -2.03
C ALA A 78 15.93 -6.97 -2.37
N ARG A 79 15.01 -6.01 -2.52
CA ARG A 79 13.65 -6.30 -2.96
C ARG A 79 13.62 -6.89 -4.37
N ALA A 80 14.30 -6.27 -5.32
CA ALA A 80 14.33 -6.73 -6.71
C ALA A 80 14.92 -8.14 -6.84
N GLU A 81 16.02 -8.41 -6.13
CA GLU A 81 16.65 -9.73 -6.09
C GLU A 81 15.74 -10.79 -5.42
N SER A 82 15.10 -10.44 -4.32
CA SER A 82 14.15 -11.34 -3.64
C SER A 82 12.95 -11.67 -4.53
N ASP A 83 12.38 -10.67 -5.21
CA ASP A 83 11.27 -10.88 -6.14
C ASP A 83 11.67 -11.81 -7.29
N TRP A 84 12.86 -11.65 -7.83
CA TRP A 84 13.38 -12.50 -8.89
C TRP A 84 13.64 -13.93 -8.40
N LEU A 85 14.34 -14.09 -7.29
CA LEU A 85 14.69 -15.42 -6.75
C LEU A 85 13.45 -16.20 -6.33
N VAL A 86 12.55 -15.60 -5.57
CA VAL A 86 11.32 -16.24 -5.11
C VAL A 86 10.40 -16.55 -6.29
N GLY A 87 10.16 -15.57 -7.16
CA GLY A 87 9.29 -15.71 -8.30
C GLY A 87 9.74 -16.83 -9.24
N MET A 88 11.01 -16.87 -9.59
CA MET A 88 11.57 -17.89 -10.47
C MET A 88 11.53 -19.29 -9.86
N ASN A 89 12.05 -19.46 -8.65
CA ASN A 89 12.15 -20.79 -8.03
C ASN A 89 10.77 -21.35 -7.66
N ALA A 90 9.89 -20.53 -7.07
CA ALA A 90 8.56 -20.99 -6.71
C ALA A 90 7.68 -21.30 -7.93
N THR A 91 7.74 -20.49 -8.98
CA THR A 91 7.07 -20.77 -10.26
C THR A 91 7.51 -22.11 -10.85
N ARG A 92 8.81 -22.35 -10.91
CA ARG A 92 9.34 -23.62 -11.42
C ARG A 92 8.92 -24.81 -10.55
N ALA A 93 9.03 -24.68 -9.23
CA ALA A 93 8.63 -25.74 -8.31
C ALA A 93 7.14 -26.10 -8.45
N LEU A 94 6.26 -25.10 -8.52
CA LEU A 94 4.83 -25.33 -8.72
C LEU A 94 4.52 -25.95 -10.09
N THR A 95 5.13 -25.43 -11.15
CA THR A 95 4.94 -25.94 -12.51
C THR A 95 5.37 -27.41 -12.61
N CYS A 96 6.52 -27.77 -12.05
CA CYS A 96 7.00 -29.16 -12.04
C CYS A 96 6.12 -30.06 -11.17
N LYS A 97 5.73 -29.59 -9.97
CA LYS A 97 4.93 -30.39 -9.02
C LYS A 97 3.54 -30.71 -9.56
N TYR A 98 2.89 -29.78 -10.20
CA TYR A 98 1.50 -29.93 -10.65
C TYR A 98 1.39 -30.21 -12.15
N ASN A 99 2.51 -30.30 -12.87
CA ASN A 99 2.56 -30.47 -14.33
C ASN A 99 1.61 -29.52 -15.07
N ALA A 100 1.58 -28.26 -14.65
CA ALA A 100 0.72 -27.22 -15.18
C ALA A 100 1.49 -25.89 -15.23
N GLN A 101 1.18 -25.03 -16.19
CA GLN A 101 1.76 -23.71 -16.29
C GLN A 101 1.21 -22.83 -15.16
N LEU A 102 1.94 -22.78 -14.05
CA LEU A 102 1.60 -21.99 -12.88
C LEU A 102 2.60 -20.86 -12.70
N SER A 103 2.17 -19.77 -12.09
CA SER A 103 3.04 -18.66 -11.72
C SER A 103 2.95 -18.40 -10.22
N CYS A 104 4.06 -17.96 -9.65
CA CYS A 104 4.15 -17.53 -8.26
C CYS A 104 4.89 -16.20 -8.18
N GLY A 105 4.40 -15.30 -7.37
CA GLY A 105 5.02 -14.01 -7.14
C GLY A 105 4.68 -13.45 -5.77
N ARG A 106 5.57 -12.60 -5.26
CA ARG A 106 5.48 -12.04 -3.91
C ARG A 106 4.24 -11.17 -3.67
N VAL A 107 3.66 -10.60 -4.72
CA VAL A 107 2.43 -9.79 -4.62
C VAL A 107 1.22 -10.59 -5.09
N GLN A 108 1.29 -11.16 -6.31
CA GLN A 108 0.13 -11.83 -6.92
C GLN A 108 -0.34 -13.06 -6.12
N THR A 109 0.57 -13.86 -5.58
CA THR A 109 0.19 -15.09 -4.86
C THR A 109 -0.51 -14.81 -3.54
N PRO A 110 -0.01 -13.93 -2.66
CA PRO A 110 -0.75 -13.52 -1.46
C PRO A 110 -2.10 -12.87 -1.78
N THR A 111 -2.16 -12.03 -2.81
CA THR A 111 -3.43 -11.40 -3.23
C THR A 111 -4.45 -12.46 -3.65
N LEU A 112 -4.04 -13.43 -4.47
CA LEU A 112 -4.90 -14.55 -4.87
C LEU A 112 -5.34 -15.38 -3.65
N ALA A 113 -4.43 -15.65 -2.72
CA ALA A 113 -4.75 -16.37 -1.49
C ALA A 113 -5.80 -15.66 -0.64
N MET A 114 -5.71 -14.33 -0.51
CA MET A 114 -6.73 -13.53 0.20
C MET A 114 -8.09 -13.59 -0.49
N ILE A 115 -8.12 -13.52 -1.82
CA ILE A 115 -9.37 -13.64 -2.61
C ILE A 115 -9.96 -15.05 -2.44
N ALA A 116 -9.14 -16.09 -2.57
CA ALA A 116 -9.59 -17.47 -2.41
C ALA A 116 -10.13 -17.74 -1.00
N ALA A 117 -9.46 -17.24 0.03
CA ALA A 117 -9.96 -17.34 1.41
C ALA A 117 -11.32 -16.66 1.58
N ARG A 118 -11.49 -15.47 0.98
CA ARG A 118 -12.77 -14.76 1.02
C ARG A 118 -13.88 -15.50 0.28
N GLU A 119 -13.58 -16.06 -0.86
CA GLU A 119 -14.52 -16.93 -1.62
C GLU A 119 -14.97 -18.13 -0.78
N GLU A 120 -14.04 -18.76 -0.06
CA GLU A 120 -14.34 -19.89 0.81
C GLU A 120 -15.23 -19.48 2.01
N GLU A 121 -14.97 -18.32 2.62
CA GLU A 121 -15.87 -17.76 3.64
C GLU A 121 -17.27 -17.51 3.10
N ILE A 122 -17.41 -17.01 1.86
CA ILE A 122 -18.70 -16.77 1.22
C ILE A 122 -19.42 -18.10 0.95
N ARG A 123 -18.73 -19.12 0.46
CA ARG A 123 -19.31 -20.46 0.21
C ARG A 123 -19.83 -21.12 1.48
N HIS A 124 -19.13 -20.94 2.59
CA HIS A 124 -19.50 -21.51 3.89
C HIS A 124 -20.29 -20.52 4.77
N PHE A 125 -20.75 -19.41 4.20
CA PHE A 125 -21.48 -18.40 4.94
C PHE A 125 -22.79 -18.93 5.49
N THR A 126 -22.92 -18.94 6.80
CA THR A 126 -24.16 -19.23 7.50
C THR A 126 -24.77 -17.94 8.00
N PRO A 127 -25.94 -17.52 7.49
CA PRO A 127 -26.58 -16.30 7.93
C PRO A 127 -26.94 -16.38 9.41
N LYS A 128 -26.57 -15.33 10.15
CA LYS A 128 -26.95 -15.17 11.56
C LYS A 128 -27.89 -13.96 11.67
N PRO A 129 -29.05 -14.10 12.30
CA PRO A 129 -29.94 -12.98 12.53
C PRO A 129 -29.27 -11.97 13.48
N TYR A 130 -29.46 -10.71 13.20
CA TYR A 130 -29.10 -9.62 14.10
C TYR A 130 -30.29 -8.73 14.36
N TYR A 131 -30.33 -8.10 15.50
CA TYR A 131 -31.45 -7.31 15.99
C TYR A 131 -30.96 -5.89 16.29
N GLY A 132 -31.73 -4.91 15.88
CA GLY A 132 -31.51 -3.51 16.19
C GLY A 132 -32.80 -2.85 16.64
N LEU A 133 -32.66 -1.69 17.26
CA LEU A 133 -33.81 -0.88 17.67
C LEU A 133 -33.76 0.49 17.01
N GLN A 134 -34.90 0.92 16.51
CA GLN A 134 -35.06 2.27 15.97
C GLN A 134 -36.29 2.91 16.61
N LEU A 135 -36.16 4.14 17.02
CA LEU A 135 -37.27 5.00 17.45
C LEU A 135 -37.51 6.01 16.34
N ILE A 136 -38.74 6.01 15.84
CA ILE A 136 -39.16 6.93 14.78
C ILE A 136 -40.19 7.90 15.38
N GLY A 137 -39.93 9.19 15.31
CA GLY A 137 -40.86 10.22 15.81
C GLY A 137 -40.62 11.55 15.10
N LYS A 138 -41.71 12.24 14.75
CA LYS A 138 -41.72 13.58 14.11
C LYS A 138 -40.78 13.68 12.90
N GLY A 139 -40.65 12.60 12.10
CA GLY A 139 -39.76 12.56 10.92
C GLY A 139 -38.30 12.33 11.22
N ILE A 140 -37.93 12.08 12.46
CA ILE A 140 -36.52 11.78 12.86
C ILE A 140 -36.47 10.30 13.28
N THR A 141 -35.37 9.63 12.82
CA THR A 141 -35.07 8.25 13.19
C THR A 141 -33.86 8.21 14.11
N PHE A 142 -34.07 7.69 15.30
CA PHE A 142 -32.97 7.45 16.26
C PHE A 142 -32.63 5.96 16.23
N THR A 143 -31.36 5.66 16.07
CA THR A 143 -30.87 4.28 16.08
C THR A 143 -30.15 4.02 17.40
N TRP A 144 -30.62 2.99 18.13
CA TRP A 144 -29.96 2.56 19.35
C TRP A 144 -28.55 2.07 19.06
N LYS A 145 -27.63 2.41 19.94
CA LYS A 145 -26.25 1.89 19.94
C LYS A 145 -25.92 1.31 21.31
N ASP A 146 -25.31 0.15 21.31
CA ASP A 146 -24.77 -0.45 22.54
C ASP A 146 -23.64 0.41 23.10
N LYS A 147 -23.76 0.80 24.36
CA LYS A 147 -22.79 1.72 24.99
C LYS A 147 -21.37 1.16 25.09
N LYS A 148 -21.22 -0.18 25.17
CA LYS A 148 -19.91 -0.82 25.31
C LYS A 148 -19.22 -1.06 23.97
N SER A 149 -19.97 -1.55 22.98
CA SER A 149 -19.44 -1.91 21.66
C SER A 149 -19.57 -0.82 20.61
N GLY A 150 -20.42 0.20 20.84
CA GLY A 150 -20.78 1.20 19.84
C GLY A 150 -21.62 0.66 18.67
N SER A 151 -21.95 -0.63 18.68
CA SER A 151 -22.70 -1.29 17.62
C SER A 151 -24.19 -0.90 17.66
N ALA A 152 -24.76 -0.69 16.49
CA ALA A 152 -26.20 -0.47 16.30
C ALA A 152 -27.03 -1.77 16.26
N ALA A 153 -26.35 -2.93 16.36
CA ALA A 153 -26.97 -4.24 16.30
C ALA A 153 -26.40 -5.20 17.34
N THR A 154 -27.20 -6.17 17.74
CA THR A 154 -26.83 -7.29 18.62
C THR A 154 -27.28 -8.61 18.00
N PHE A 155 -26.52 -9.68 18.25
CA PHE A 155 -26.90 -11.05 17.86
C PHE A 155 -27.81 -11.72 18.90
N SER A 156 -28.03 -11.12 20.09
CA SER A 156 -28.95 -11.63 21.09
C SER A 156 -30.31 -10.97 20.97
N ARG A 157 -31.33 -11.79 20.71
CA ARG A 157 -32.73 -11.38 20.70
C ARG A 157 -33.18 -10.91 22.07
N GLU A 158 -32.80 -11.65 23.12
CA GLU A 158 -33.16 -11.36 24.51
C GLU A 158 -32.63 -9.97 24.93
N LYS A 159 -31.38 -9.66 24.59
CA LYS A 159 -30.81 -8.33 24.84
C LYS A 159 -31.59 -7.23 24.13
N ASN A 160 -31.97 -7.47 22.89
CA ASN A 160 -32.72 -6.51 22.11
C ASN A 160 -34.14 -6.27 22.75
N GLU A 161 -34.82 -7.34 23.16
CA GLU A 161 -36.11 -7.25 23.82
C GLU A 161 -36.03 -6.57 25.20
N GLU A 162 -34.95 -6.82 25.95
CA GLU A 162 -34.69 -6.14 27.23
C GLU A 162 -34.55 -4.62 27.04
N VAL A 163 -33.78 -4.20 26.05
CA VAL A 163 -33.61 -2.78 25.73
C VAL A 163 -34.92 -2.17 25.25
N TYR A 164 -35.67 -2.88 24.41
CA TYR A 164 -36.99 -2.44 23.97
C TYR A 164 -37.95 -2.19 25.15
N LYS A 165 -38.06 -3.14 26.09
CA LYS A 165 -38.88 -3.02 27.30
C LYS A 165 -38.45 -1.85 28.19
N LYS A 166 -37.15 -1.56 28.27
CA LYS A 166 -36.63 -0.42 29.04
C LYS A 166 -36.99 0.94 28.44
N ILE A 167 -37.20 1.01 27.13
CA ILE A 167 -37.49 2.25 26.42
C ILE A 167 -39.00 2.47 26.25
N LEU A 168 -39.76 1.38 26.16
CA LEU A 168 -41.20 1.43 25.90
C LEU A 168 -41.92 2.26 26.97
N GLY A 169 -42.71 3.25 26.54
CA GLY A 169 -43.50 4.13 27.41
C GLY A 169 -42.71 5.21 28.16
N LYS A 170 -41.41 5.40 27.83
CA LYS A 170 -40.60 6.48 28.41
C LYS A 170 -40.47 7.64 27.46
N THR A 171 -40.35 8.84 28.03
CA THR A 171 -40.02 10.04 27.28
C THR A 171 -38.50 10.12 27.07
N ALA A 172 -38.08 10.39 25.84
CA ALA A 172 -36.66 10.61 25.54
C ALA A 172 -36.31 12.08 25.77
N GLU A 173 -35.25 12.35 26.51
CA GLU A 173 -34.60 13.65 26.61
C GLU A 173 -33.40 13.72 25.68
N VAL A 174 -33.30 14.82 24.92
CA VAL A 174 -32.15 15.09 24.07
C VAL A 174 -31.21 15.99 24.85
N THR A 175 -30.03 15.47 25.18
CA THR A 175 -28.97 16.20 25.86
C THR A 175 -27.85 16.58 24.90
#